data_490a572bf96d48befd31c094dc6b66e2
#
_entry.id   490a572bf96d48befd31c094dc6b66e2
#
_cell.length_a   1.000
_cell.length_b   1.000
_cell.length_c   1.000
_cell.angle_alpha   90.00
_cell.angle_beta   90.00
_cell.angle_gamma   90.00
#
_symmetry.space_group_name_H-M   'P 1'
#
loop_
_entity.id
_entity.type
_entity.pdbx_description
1 polymer ?
#
loop_
_entity_poly.entity_id
_entity_poly.type
_entity_poly.pdbx_seq_one_letter_code
_entity_poly.pdbx_strand_id
1 'polypeptide(L)'
;VTLSSLALIRQTARAGDTLRAWRMFEAAGLLDSTQADALSLRGRLLKDRALKSSGTERSTLFDQAEAAYFAAAGERRATYPLINAATIAFLNGKPDRARELAERTIALLDSGDHEPETSYWLGATRAEAELLLGRVAAGKTALEQAVAGTPAAWEDHAATLRQLRLVLDRMGEPTDILDHLRPPASLHFSGLIGLPAEDEDIRAAIGAALDEIRPGFAFGALAAGADIVIAELAVARGAQLHVVLPTPIELFREESVAAFGGHWVDRFDRLIEGAEAIETLPDVGPLSEAAIVLGEEISMGLALRRARSLASEAIALRVRRSTDPASVSERVWRERGLAHHDIVVPRSEARRDHPLAQRSRCAILALAAPAPADLPLPPGCATRTVAGQTILCIDALGDAVTLALDILRASPDNQIGLDYRVAGPGADIPAEAAETAHLLARAAPPSSIFAACPGALAIELHAPDRTFEAAGEIVTPLGDIPVSMFPLAAAG
;
A
#
# COMPACT_ATOMS: atom_id res chain seq x y z
N VAL A 1 -2.39 19.13 25.97
CA VAL A 1 -2.37 18.38 24.68
C VAL A 1 -3.75 17.85 24.44
N THR A 2 -4.37 18.21 23.33
CA THR A 2 -5.72 17.78 23.00
C THR A 2 -5.70 16.32 22.54
N LEU A 3 -6.72 15.52 22.88
CA LEU A 3 -6.94 14.15 22.39
C LEU A 3 -6.81 14.08 20.86
N SER A 4 -7.15 15.15 20.15
CA SER A 4 -6.99 15.28 18.69
C SER A 4 -5.54 15.22 18.23
N SER A 5 -4.57 15.77 19.00
CA SER A 5 -3.14 15.73 18.62
C SER A 5 -2.59 14.30 18.68
N LEU A 6 -2.88 13.54 19.75
CA LEU A 6 -2.45 12.14 19.88
C LEU A 6 -3.08 11.24 18.79
N ALA A 7 -4.35 11.48 18.45
CA ALA A 7 -5.04 10.73 17.42
C ALA A 7 -4.40 10.96 16.05
N LEU A 8 -4.08 12.23 15.71
CA LEU A 8 -3.44 12.56 14.44
C LEU A 8 -2.03 11.95 14.33
N ILE A 9 -1.23 12.00 15.41
CA ILE A 9 0.10 11.38 15.43
C ILE A 9 0.00 9.85 15.26
N ARG A 10 -0.99 9.21 15.93
CA ARG A 10 -1.26 7.77 15.72
C ARG A 10 -1.64 7.45 14.29
N GLN A 11 -2.48 8.25 13.67
CA GLN A 11 -2.89 8.08 12.29
C GLN A 11 -1.71 8.20 11.35
N THR A 12 -0.86 9.21 11.53
CA THR A 12 0.38 9.41 10.75
C THR A 12 1.32 8.22 10.91
N ALA A 13 1.50 7.70 12.14
CA ALA A 13 2.31 6.51 12.38
C ALA A 13 1.70 5.23 11.76
N ARG A 14 0.36 5.10 11.77
CA ARG A 14 -0.34 3.97 11.13
C ARG A 14 -0.22 4.01 9.61
N ALA A 15 -0.16 5.19 9.01
CA ALA A 15 0.10 5.40 7.60
C ALA A 15 1.56 5.07 7.20
N GLY A 16 2.44 4.77 8.19
CA GLY A 16 3.84 4.37 7.97
C GLY A 16 4.81 5.53 8.01
N ASP A 17 4.36 6.78 8.08
CA ASP A 17 5.23 7.97 8.17
C ASP A 17 5.75 8.16 9.61
N THR A 18 6.62 7.25 10.00
CA THR A 18 7.21 7.20 11.35
C THR A 18 8.01 8.46 11.67
N LEU A 19 8.73 9.02 10.70
CA LEU A 19 9.56 10.20 10.92
C LEU A 19 8.69 11.45 11.16
N ARG A 20 7.66 11.64 10.35
CA ARG A 20 6.71 12.75 10.55
C ARG A 20 5.95 12.60 11.86
N ALA A 21 5.46 11.40 12.17
CA ALA A 21 4.80 11.12 13.43
C ALA A 21 5.70 11.44 14.63
N TRP A 22 7.00 11.12 14.56
CA TRP A 22 7.98 11.46 15.58
C TRP A 22 8.15 12.97 15.71
N ARG A 23 8.33 13.70 14.61
CA ARG A 23 8.46 15.17 14.62
C ARG A 23 7.19 15.85 15.20
N MET A 24 6.01 15.33 14.84
CA MET A 24 4.75 15.82 15.41
C MET A 24 4.68 15.56 16.92
N PHE A 25 5.18 14.42 17.39
CA PHE A 25 5.25 14.07 18.80
C PHE A 25 6.18 15.02 19.56
N GLU A 26 7.35 15.32 19.02
CA GLU A 26 8.29 16.32 19.55
C GLU A 26 7.69 17.73 19.55
N ALA A 27 7.14 18.18 18.43
CA ALA A 27 6.52 19.50 18.31
C ALA A 27 5.32 19.69 19.25
N ALA A 28 4.63 18.62 19.62
CA ALA A 28 3.56 18.65 20.61
C ALA A 28 4.06 18.69 22.06
N GLY A 29 5.38 18.69 22.30
CA GLY A 29 5.99 18.73 23.64
C GLY A 29 5.75 17.47 24.47
N LEU A 30 5.62 16.29 23.79
CA LEU A 30 5.23 15.04 24.43
C LEU A 30 6.42 14.19 24.91
N LEU A 31 7.66 14.60 24.64
CA LEU A 31 8.85 13.83 25.01
C LEU A 31 8.96 13.56 26.50
N ASP A 32 8.59 14.52 27.33
CA ASP A 32 8.65 14.43 28.80
C ASP A 32 7.28 14.12 29.43
N SER A 33 6.29 13.77 28.62
CA SER A 33 4.96 13.44 29.12
C SER A 33 4.97 12.14 29.92
N THR A 34 4.32 12.18 31.10
CA THR A 34 4.09 11.02 31.96
C THR A 34 2.70 10.41 31.76
N GLN A 35 1.89 10.96 30.88
CA GLN A 35 0.57 10.42 30.56
C GLN A 35 0.69 9.06 29.85
N ALA A 36 -0.06 8.06 30.28
CA ALA A 36 0.04 6.70 29.79
C ALA A 36 -0.18 6.58 28.29
N ASP A 37 -1.12 7.35 27.70
CA ASP A 37 -1.37 7.36 26.28
C ASP A 37 -0.21 7.95 25.46
N ALA A 38 0.42 9.00 25.98
CA ALA A 38 1.62 9.59 25.38
C ALA A 38 2.82 8.65 25.48
N LEU A 39 3.01 8.00 26.64
CA LEU A 39 4.05 7.01 26.86
C LEU A 39 3.87 5.78 25.94
N SER A 40 2.65 5.26 25.79
CA SER A 40 2.35 4.16 24.87
C SER A 40 2.63 4.55 23.43
N LEU A 41 2.25 5.77 23.01
CA LEU A 41 2.54 6.27 21.68
C LEU A 41 4.05 6.47 21.47
N ARG A 42 4.77 7.01 22.46
CA ARG A 42 6.23 7.11 22.42
C ARG A 42 6.90 5.75 22.23
N GLY A 43 6.45 4.75 23.01
CA GLY A 43 6.94 3.39 22.91
C GLY A 43 6.75 2.82 21.48
N ARG A 44 5.58 3.03 20.89
CA ARG A 44 5.31 2.64 19.50
C ARG A 44 6.24 3.31 18.50
N LEU A 45 6.35 4.64 18.55
CA LEU A 45 7.19 5.39 17.61
C LEU A 45 8.69 5.01 17.73
N LEU A 46 9.17 4.77 18.95
CA LEU A 46 10.54 4.28 19.18
C LEU A 46 10.74 2.86 18.64
N LYS A 47 9.77 1.95 18.83
CA LYS A 47 9.79 0.61 18.23
C LYS A 47 9.86 0.68 16.71
N ASP A 48 9.00 1.49 16.08
CA ASP A 48 8.95 1.61 14.63
C ASP A 48 10.26 2.18 14.07
N ARG A 49 10.93 3.09 14.78
CA ARG A 49 12.28 3.57 14.45
C ARG A 49 13.35 2.49 14.65
N ALA A 50 13.30 1.76 15.76
CA ALA A 50 14.25 0.68 16.04
C ALA A 50 14.23 -0.42 14.95
N LEU A 51 13.04 -0.76 14.43
CA LEU A 51 12.88 -1.72 13.35
C LEU A 51 13.52 -1.26 12.02
N LYS A 52 13.67 0.06 11.82
CA LYS A 52 14.32 0.67 10.66
C LYS A 52 15.82 0.94 10.88
N SER A 53 16.32 0.78 12.10
CA SER A 53 17.72 1.01 12.49
C SER A 53 18.49 -0.30 12.66
N SER A 54 19.80 -0.22 12.82
CA SER A 54 20.70 -1.36 13.03
C SER A 54 21.70 -1.11 14.17
N GLY A 55 22.42 -2.15 14.57
CA GLY A 55 23.50 -2.06 15.55
C GLY A 55 23.09 -1.45 16.90
N THR A 56 23.96 -0.61 17.46
CA THR A 56 23.78 0.00 18.79
C THR A 56 22.58 0.96 18.83
N GLU A 57 22.32 1.67 17.73
CA GLU A 57 21.16 2.58 17.65
C GLU A 57 19.84 1.80 17.82
N ARG A 58 19.69 0.69 17.10
CA ARG A 58 18.52 -0.19 17.22
C ARG A 58 18.31 -0.63 18.67
N SER A 59 19.37 -1.10 19.32
CA SER A 59 19.28 -1.57 20.73
C SER A 59 18.87 -0.44 21.67
N THR A 60 19.46 0.75 21.52
CA THR A 60 19.13 1.93 22.32
C THR A 60 17.66 2.35 22.14
N LEU A 61 17.17 2.36 20.91
CA LEU A 61 15.78 2.69 20.62
C LEU A 61 14.82 1.65 21.23
N PHE A 62 15.16 0.37 21.17
CA PHE A 62 14.37 -0.67 21.84
C PHE A 62 14.38 -0.53 23.36
N ASP A 63 15.51 -0.17 23.99
CA ASP A 63 15.57 0.08 25.43
C ASP A 63 14.64 1.23 25.82
N GLN A 64 14.67 2.32 25.07
CA GLN A 64 13.78 3.47 25.30
C GLN A 64 12.30 3.12 25.06
N ALA A 65 12.01 2.30 24.04
CA ALA A 65 10.66 1.84 23.77
C ALA A 65 10.11 0.92 24.87
N GLU A 66 10.90 -0.04 25.35
CA GLU A 66 10.58 -0.90 26.50
C GLU A 66 10.25 -0.06 27.72
N ALA A 67 11.14 0.88 28.08
CA ALA A 67 10.95 1.78 29.23
C ALA A 67 9.68 2.61 29.09
N ALA A 68 9.38 3.15 27.92
CA ALA A 68 8.18 3.94 27.69
C ALA A 68 6.89 3.12 27.85
N TYR A 69 6.84 1.92 27.27
CA TYR A 69 5.70 1.02 27.44
C TYR A 69 5.57 0.49 28.87
N PHE A 70 6.68 0.16 29.53
CA PHE A 70 6.65 -0.30 30.92
C PHE A 70 6.15 0.82 31.84
N ALA A 71 6.58 2.06 31.62
CA ALA A 71 6.08 3.23 32.34
C ALA A 71 4.59 3.50 32.05
N ALA A 72 4.14 3.28 30.80
CA ALA A 72 2.73 3.39 30.44
C ALA A 72 1.86 2.33 31.15
N ALA A 73 2.38 1.13 31.34
CA ALA A 73 1.71 0.10 32.14
C ALA A 73 1.60 0.52 33.61
N GLY A 74 2.69 1.06 34.18
CA GLY A 74 2.75 1.60 35.55
C GLY A 74 2.06 0.72 36.57
N GLU A 75 1.29 1.33 37.45
CA GLU A 75 0.39 0.66 38.40
C GLU A 75 -0.99 0.34 37.76
N ARG A 76 -1.22 0.78 36.51
CA ARG A 76 -2.43 0.49 35.77
C ARG A 76 -2.44 -1.00 35.42
N ARG A 77 -3.61 -1.58 35.40
CA ARG A 77 -3.83 -2.97 34.98
C ARG A 77 -4.01 -3.05 33.47
N ALA A 78 -3.10 -2.40 32.72
CA ALA A 78 -3.15 -2.28 31.27
C ALA A 78 -2.34 -3.40 30.60
N THR A 79 -3.01 -4.29 29.92
CA THR A 79 -2.37 -5.44 29.25
C THR A 79 -1.59 -5.02 28.02
N TYR A 80 -2.11 -4.08 27.22
CA TYR A 80 -1.50 -3.62 25.97
C TYR A 80 -0.07 -3.07 26.13
N PRO A 81 0.22 -2.09 27.00
CA PRO A 81 1.60 -1.62 27.14
C PRO A 81 2.50 -2.67 27.78
N LEU A 82 1.97 -3.54 28.65
CA LEU A 82 2.76 -4.58 29.30
C LEU A 82 3.26 -5.62 28.31
N ILE A 83 2.40 -6.12 27.41
CA ILE A 83 2.81 -7.08 26.38
C ILE A 83 3.76 -6.47 25.34
N ASN A 84 3.55 -5.20 24.97
CA ASN A 84 4.49 -4.53 24.09
C ASN A 84 5.88 -4.37 24.72
N ALA A 85 5.97 -4.08 26.02
CA ALA A 85 7.25 -4.05 26.74
C ALA A 85 7.93 -5.44 26.73
N ALA A 86 7.16 -6.53 26.93
CA ALA A 86 7.66 -7.90 26.85
C ALA A 86 8.25 -8.23 25.48
N THR A 87 7.51 -7.93 24.44
CA THR A 87 7.94 -8.20 23.05
C THR A 87 9.17 -7.38 22.68
N ILE A 88 9.25 -6.12 23.06
CA ILE A 88 10.43 -5.29 22.79
C ILE A 88 11.65 -5.82 23.54
N ALA A 89 11.50 -6.22 24.80
CA ALA A 89 12.58 -6.85 25.55
C ALA A 89 13.08 -8.13 24.83
N PHE A 90 12.17 -8.95 24.31
CA PHE A 90 12.52 -10.15 23.53
C PHE A 90 13.28 -9.81 22.24
N LEU A 91 12.78 -8.87 21.44
CA LEU A 91 13.42 -8.43 20.20
C LEU A 91 14.80 -7.83 20.44
N ASN A 92 15.01 -7.19 21.60
CA ASN A 92 16.30 -6.62 22.03
C ASN A 92 17.24 -7.63 22.67
N GLY A 93 16.93 -8.94 22.66
CA GLY A 93 17.79 -9.97 23.18
C GLY A 93 17.81 -10.11 24.72
N LYS A 94 16.73 -9.71 25.40
CA LYS A 94 16.53 -9.84 26.85
C LYS A 94 15.45 -10.89 27.17
N PRO A 95 15.68 -12.19 26.92
CA PRO A 95 14.66 -13.23 27.01
C PRO A 95 14.09 -13.41 28.42
N ASP A 96 14.90 -13.27 29.47
CA ASP A 96 14.43 -13.42 30.85
C ASP A 96 13.47 -12.29 31.25
N ARG A 97 13.78 -11.05 30.82
CA ARG A 97 12.89 -9.91 31.03
C ARG A 97 11.59 -10.06 30.24
N ALA A 98 11.67 -10.54 29.01
CA ALA A 98 10.50 -10.81 28.20
C ALA A 98 9.58 -11.85 28.86
N ARG A 99 10.17 -12.93 29.39
CA ARG A 99 9.44 -13.99 30.10
C ARG A 99 8.74 -13.46 31.35
N GLU A 100 9.44 -12.71 32.19
CA GLU A 100 8.86 -12.09 33.40
C GLU A 100 7.62 -11.25 33.04
N LEU A 101 7.73 -10.38 32.03
CA LEU A 101 6.64 -9.50 31.62
C LEU A 101 5.48 -10.28 30.96
N ALA A 102 5.79 -11.33 30.20
CA ALA A 102 4.78 -12.21 29.61
C ALA A 102 3.99 -13.00 30.65
N GLU A 103 4.68 -13.57 31.68
CA GLU A 103 4.03 -14.24 32.81
C GLU A 103 3.13 -13.27 33.59
N ARG A 104 3.59 -12.05 33.83
CA ARG A 104 2.78 -11.00 34.47
C ARG A 104 1.56 -10.65 33.62
N THR A 105 1.70 -10.61 32.27
CA THR A 105 0.57 -10.35 31.36
C THR A 105 -0.47 -11.47 31.43
N ILE A 106 -0.05 -12.74 31.42
CA ILE A 106 -0.95 -13.89 31.55
C ILE A 106 -1.68 -13.86 32.90
N ALA A 107 -0.96 -13.62 34.02
CA ALA A 107 -1.57 -13.52 35.34
C ALA A 107 -2.63 -12.40 35.40
N LEU A 108 -2.37 -11.27 34.76
CA LEU A 108 -3.31 -10.15 34.67
C LEU A 108 -4.55 -10.51 33.85
N LEU A 109 -4.39 -11.20 32.72
CA LEU A 109 -5.50 -11.69 31.89
C LEU A 109 -6.32 -12.74 32.64
N ASP A 110 -5.69 -13.65 33.36
CA ASP A 110 -6.36 -14.73 34.11
C ASP A 110 -7.14 -14.21 35.33
N SER A 111 -6.68 -13.14 35.94
CA SER A 111 -7.41 -12.49 37.06
C SER A 111 -8.68 -11.79 36.61
N GLY A 112 -8.80 -11.43 35.32
CA GLY A 112 -9.90 -10.59 34.80
C GLY A 112 -9.90 -9.15 35.33
N ASP A 113 -8.89 -8.77 36.11
CA ASP A 113 -8.80 -7.49 36.80
C ASP A 113 -7.85 -6.56 36.05
N HIS A 114 -8.18 -6.31 34.79
CA HIS A 114 -7.43 -5.45 33.87
C HIS A 114 -8.32 -4.32 33.34
N GLU A 115 -7.68 -3.28 32.75
CA GLU A 115 -8.42 -2.22 32.06
C GLU A 115 -9.35 -2.83 30.99
N PRO A 116 -10.54 -2.20 30.75
CA PRO A 116 -11.44 -2.63 29.69
C PRO A 116 -10.73 -2.64 28.32
N GLU A 117 -10.83 -3.76 27.64
CA GLU A 117 -10.28 -3.96 26.30
C GLU A 117 -11.24 -4.86 25.48
N THR A 118 -11.15 -4.83 24.17
CA THR A 118 -11.97 -5.71 23.34
C THR A 118 -11.57 -7.17 23.50
N SER A 119 -12.51 -8.09 23.29
CA SER A 119 -12.23 -9.52 23.37
C SER A 119 -11.13 -9.95 22.38
N TYR A 120 -11.10 -9.31 21.20
CA TYR A 120 -10.03 -9.53 20.22
C TYR A 120 -8.65 -9.20 20.80
N TRP A 121 -8.48 -7.99 21.32
CA TRP A 121 -7.18 -7.54 21.83
C TRP A 121 -6.72 -8.31 23.06
N LEU A 122 -7.65 -8.76 23.91
CA LEU A 122 -7.32 -9.64 25.04
C LEU A 122 -6.82 -11.00 24.54
N GLY A 123 -7.47 -11.57 23.53
CA GLY A 123 -7.06 -12.84 22.91
C GLY A 123 -5.71 -12.71 22.18
N ALA A 124 -5.51 -11.63 21.41
CA ALA A 124 -4.25 -11.34 20.73
C ALA A 124 -3.09 -11.13 21.71
N THR A 125 -3.33 -10.40 22.81
CA THR A 125 -2.35 -10.21 23.91
C THR A 125 -1.99 -11.55 24.56
N ARG A 126 -2.97 -12.43 24.80
CA ARG A 126 -2.71 -13.78 25.29
C ARG A 126 -1.86 -14.59 24.32
N ALA A 127 -2.20 -14.54 23.03
CA ALA A 127 -1.44 -15.26 21.99
C ALA A 127 0.02 -14.83 21.96
N GLU A 128 0.29 -13.53 22.03
CA GLU A 128 1.63 -12.96 22.04
C GLU A 128 2.40 -13.37 23.31
N ALA A 129 1.77 -13.30 24.49
CA ALA A 129 2.39 -13.72 25.74
C ALA A 129 2.74 -15.22 25.75
N GLU A 130 1.84 -16.09 25.25
CA GLU A 130 2.11 -17.53 25.15
C GLU A 130 3.29 -17.83 24.20
N LEU A 131 3.41 -17.11 23.07
CA LEU A 131 4.57 -17.22 22.18
C LEU A 131 5.86 -16.83 22.90
N LEU A 132 5.89 -15.69 23.59
CA LEU A 132 7.07 -15.23 24.36
C LEU A 132 7.49 -16.22 25.47
N LEU A 133 6.55 -17.02 25.98
CA LEU A 133 6.79 -18.10 26.92
C LEU A 133 7.24 -19.42 26.23
N GLY A 134 7.40 -19.43 24.90
CA GLY A 134 7.75 -20.62 24.13
C GLY A 134 6.59 -21.61 23.92
N ARG A 135 5.36 -21.23 24.22
CA ARG A 135 4.17 -22.09 24.13
C ARG A 135 3.46 -21.87 22.80
N VAL A 136 4.13 -22.19 21.68
CA VAL A 136 3.67 -21.88 20.30
C VAL A 136 2.26 -22.39 20.02
N ALA A 137 1.94 -23.64 20.41
CA ALA A 137 0.60 -24.21 20.20
C ALA A 137 -0.52 -23.45 20.94
N ALA A 138 -0.27 -23.04 22.19
CA ALA A 138 -1.23 -22.25 22.97
C ALA A 138 -1.43 -20.85 22.37
N GLY A 139 -0.32 -20.20 21.95
CA GLY A 139 -0.38 -18.92 21.26
C GLY A 139 -1.18 -18.96 19.98
N LYS A 140 -0.95 -19.99 19.13
CA LYS A 140 -1.72 -20.21 17.91
C LYS A 140 -3.22 -20.37 18.21
N THR A 141 -3.59 -21.23 19.15
CA THR A 141 -4.99 -21.48 19.53
C THR A 141 -5.67 -20.20 20.04
N ALA A 142 -4.98 -19.42 20.89
CA ALA A 142 -5.52 -18.16 21.40
C ALA A 142 -5.78 -17.15 20.27
N LEU A 143 -4.88 -17.05 19.29
CA LEU A 143 -5.06 -16.20 18.14
C LEU A 143 -6.21 -16.65 17.24
N GLU A 144 -6.30 -17.95 16.95
CA GLU A 144 -7.41 -18.54 16.17
C GLU A 144 -8.76 -18.20 16.79
N GLN A 145 -8.90 -18.31 18.10
CA GLN A 145 -10.11 -17.95 18.83
C GLN A 145 -10.42 -16.45 18.75
N ALA A 146 -9.40 -15.58 18.87
CA ALA A 146 -9.56 -14.14 18.78
C ALA A 146 -10.05 -13.73 17.38
N VAL A 147 -9.44 -14.27 16.32
CA VAL A 147 -9.82 -14.01 14.92
C VAL A 147 -11.23 -14.53 14.63
N ALA A 148 -11.56 -15.74 15.08
CA ALA A 148 -12.90 -16.32 14.89
C ALA A 148 -14.01 -15.48 15.56
N GLY A 149 -13.69 -14.81 16.68
CA GLY A 149 -14.62 -13.92 17.38
C GLY A 149 -14.90 -12.59 16.67
N THR A 150 -14.03 -12.17 15.74
CA THR A 150 -14.13 -10.88 15.02
C THR A 150 -13.67 -11.01 13.57
N PRO A 151 -14.33 -11.82 12.73
CA PRO A 151 -13.80 -12.24 11.41
C PRO A 151 -13.58 -11.09 10.42
N ALA A 152 -14.21 -9.93 10.62
CA ALA A 152 -14.08 -8.76 9.74
C ALA A 152 -13.11 -7.68 10.26
N ALA A 153 -12.42 -7.89 11.39
CA ALA A 153 -11.47 -6.93 11.95
C ALA A 153 -10.08 -7.03 11.29
N TRP A 154 -10.03 -6.92 9.97
CA TRP A 154 -8.86 -7.24 9.16
C TRP A 154 -7.63 -6.38 9.48
N GLU A 155 -7.79 -5.10 9.80
CA GLU A 155 -6.69 -4.21 10.19
C GLU A 155 -6.07 -4.64 11.54
N ASP A 156 -6.90 -5.07 12.48
CA ASP A 156 -6.45 -5.57 13.78
C ASP A 156 -5.72 -6.91 13.61
N HIS A 157 -6.29 -7.82 12.78
CA HIS A 157 -5.65 -9.09 12.44
C HIS A 157 -4.28 -8.85 11.80
N ALA A 158 -4.20 -7.94 10.82
CA ALA A 158 -2.96 -7.59 10.15
C ALA A 158 -1.90 -7.02 11.11
N ALA A 159 -2.33 -6.16 12.03
CA ALA A 159 -1.43 -5.58 13.05
C ALA A 159 -0.85 -6.67 13.95
N THR A 160 -1.71 -7.59 14.42
CA THR A 160 -1.32 -8.73 15.26
C THR A 160 -0.39 -9.68 14.50
N LEU A 161 -0.74 -10.07 13.27
CA LEU A 161 0.08 -10.98 12.47
C LEU A 161 1.48 -10.41 12.19
N ARG A 162 1.60 -9.12 11.89
CA ARG A 162 2.92 -8.47 11.75
C ARG A 162 3.74 -8.56 13.01
N GLN A 163 3.13 -8.31 14.17
CA GLN A 163 3.80 -8.38 15.47
C GLN A 163 4.26 -9.81 15.77
N LEU A 164 3.37 -10.79 15.63
CA LEU A 164 3.68 -12.19 15.96
C LEU A 164 4.71 -12.79 15.00
N ARG A 165 4.71 -12.41 13.71
CA ARG A 165 5.76 -12.83 12.77
C ARG A 165 7.14 -12.34 13.19
N LEU A 166 7.28 -11.12 13.71
CA LEU A 166 8.55 -10.63 14.27
C LEU A 166 9.02 -11.49 15.46
N VAL A 167 8.09 -11.93 16.31
CA VAL A 167 8.39 -12.80 17.44
C VAL A 167 8.81 -14.17 16.96
N LEU A 168 8.04 -14.80 16.06
CA LEU A 168 8.37 -16.13 15.50
C LEU A 168 9.71 -16.13 14.76
N ASP A 169 9.95 -15.14 13.91
CA ASP A 169 11.24 -14.98 13.21
C ASP A 169 12.41 -14.90 14.21
N ARG A 170 12.25 -14.10 15.26
CA ARG A 170 13.28 -13.98 16.32
C ARG A 170 13.47 -15.26 17.13
N MET A 171 12.44 -16.11 17.23
CA MET A 171 12.50 -17.44 17.84
C MET A 171 13.17 -18.49 16.94
N GLY A 172 13.23 -18.24 15.62
CA GLY A 172 13.60 -19.22 14.61
C GLY A 172 12.48 -20.21 14.29
N GLU A 173 11.23 -19.85 14.60
CA GLU A 173 10.04 -20.64 14.29
C GLU A 173 9.47 -20.27 12.91
N PRO A 174 8.82 -21.21 12.20
CA PRO A 174 8.17 -20.93 10.93
C PRO A 174 7.09 -19.85 11.06
N THR A 175 7.15 -18.83 10.23
CA THR A 175 6.16 -17.74 10.25
C THR A 175 4.88 -18.08 9.50
N ASP A 176 4.91 -19.08 8.62
CA ASP A 176 3.79 -19.56 7.81
C ASP A 176 2.70 -20.28 8.61
N ILE A 177 3.00 -20.67 9.85
CA ILE A 177 2.00 -21.26 10.77
C ILE A 177 0.79 -20.34 11.02
N LEU A 178 0.94 -19.03 10.73
CA LEU A 178 -0.12 -18.02 10.87
C LEU A 178 -0.81 -17.68 9.55
N ASP A 179 -0.40 -18.28 8.43
CA ASP A 179 -0.88 -17.86 7.10
C ASP A 179 -2.37 -18.10 6.87
N HIS A 180 -2.93 -19.14 7.49
CA HIS A 180 -4.37 -19.43 7.45
C HIS A 180 -5.25 -18.38 8.17
N LEU A 181 -4.64 -17.47 8.95
CA LEU A 181 -5.30 -16.37 9.66
C LEU A 181 -5.14 -15.03 8.93
N ARG A 182 -4.53 -15.02 7.75
CA ARG A 182 -4.38 -13.80 6.95
C ARG A 182 -5.75 -13.22 6.59
N PRO A 183 -5.89 -11.89 6.60
CA PRO A 183 -7.01 -11.22 5.95
C PRO A 183 -7.15 -11.65 4.49
N PRO A 184 -8.35 -11.47 3.89
CA PRO A 184 -8.60 -11.86 2.52
C PRO A 184 -7.62 -11.24 1.52
N ALA A 185 -7.42 -11.92 0.39
CA ALA A 185 -6.55 -11.47 -0.68
C ALA A 185 -7.03 -10.17 -1.34
N SER A 186 -6.10 -9.39 -1.87
CA SER A 186 -6.35 -8.24 -2.73
C SER A 186 -6.19 -8.67 -4.18
N LEU A 187 -7.29 -8.68 -4.92
CA LEU A 187 -7.35 -9.12 -6.30
C LEU A 187 -7.12 -7.95 -7.25
N HIS A 188 -6.11 -8.01 -8.11
CA HIS A 188 -6.11 -7.26 -9.36
C HIS A 188 -6.78 -8.09 -10.44
N PHE A 189 -7.70 -7.50 -11.20
CA PHE A 189 -8.34 -8.19 -12.31
C PHE A 189 -8.24 -7.41 -13.60
N SER A 190 -8.09 -8.14 -14.70
CA SER A 190 -8.15 -7.60 -16.06
C SER A 190 -8.61 -8.68 -17.03
N GLY A 191 -9.19 -8.28 -18.15
CA GLY A 191 -9.61 -9.27 -19.10
C GLY A 191 -9.97 -8.76 -20.49
N LEU A 192 -10.47 -9.67 -21.31
CA LEU A 192 -10.82 -9.39 -22.68
C LEU A 192 -12.06 -8.50 -22.77
N ILE A 193 -11.94 -7.44 -23.53
CA ILE A 193 -13.07 -6.62 -23.95
C ILE A 193 -13.91 -7.35 -24.99
N GLY A 194 -15.23 -7.16 -24.97
CA GLY A 194 -16.14 -7.67 -25.97
C GLY A 194 -16.38 -9.20 -25.90
N LEU A 195 -16.18 -9.81 -24.74
CA LEU A 195 -16.66 -11.18 -24.52
C LEU A 195 -18.20 -11.21 -24.59
N PRO A 196 -18.81 -12.32 -25.08
CA PRO A 196 -20.24 -12.51 -24.97
C PRO A 196 -20.70 -12.42 -23.50
N ALA A 197 -21.76 -11.67 -23.26
CA ALA A 197 -22.28 -11.46 -21.90
C ALA A 197 -22.78 -12.76 -21.23
N GLU A 198 -23.15 -13.75 -22.02
CA GLU A 198 -23.80 -15.01 -21.63
C GLU A 198 -22.88 -16.22 -21.82
N ASP A 199 -21.56 -16.02 -21.84
CA ASP A 199 -20.61 -17.14 -21.91
C ASP A 199 -20.53 -17.82 -20.55
N GLU A 200 -21.36 -18.86 -20.37
CA GLU A 200 -21.47 -19.61 -19.12
C GLU A 200 -20.18 -20.34 -18.75
N ASP A 201 -19.39 -20.81 -19.72
CA ASP A 201 -18.15 -21.52 -19.47
C ASP A 201 -17.09 -20.57 -18.90
N ILE A 202 -16.95 -19.37 -19.48
CA ILE A 202 -16.03 -18.35 -18.98
C ILE A 202 -16.51 -17.85 -17.60
N ARG A 203 -17.81 -17.62 -17.44
CA ARG A 203 -18.39 -17.21 -16.17
C ARG A 203 -18.14 -18.25 -15.07
N ALA A 204 -18.31 -19.53 -15.37
CA ALA A 204 -18.03 -20.63 -14.45
C ALA A 204 -16.54 -20.72 -14.09
N ALA A 205 -15.64 -20.56 -15.07
CA ALA A 205 -14.20 -20.56 -14.84
C ALA A 205 -13.75 -19.38 -13.95
N ILE A 206 -14.29 -18.17 -14.18
CA ILE A 206 -14.05 -17.00 -13.32
C ILE A 206 -14.58 -17.27 -11.91
N GLY A 207 -15.79 -17.84 -11.80
CA GLY A 207 -16.38 -18.19 -10.51
C GLY A 207 -15.51 -19.14 -9.72
N ALA A 208 -15.01 -20.21 -10.34
CA ALA A 208 -14.12 -21.19 -9.72
C ALA A 208 -12.81 -20.56 -9.24
N ALA A 209 -12.19 -19.70 -10.06
CA ALA A 209 -10.99 -18.98 -9.65
C ALA A 209 -11.24 -18.05 -8.45
N LEU A 210 -12.36 -17.33 -8.43
CA LEU A 210 -12.72 -16.47 -7.31
C LEU A 210 -13.05 -17.26 -6.02
N ASP A 211 -13.61 -18.47 -6.13
CA ASP A 211 -13.86 -19.36 -4.99
C ASP A 211 -12.55 -19.90 -4.38
N GLU A 212 -11.52 -20.07 -5.20
CA GLU A 212 -10.16 -20.42 -4.75
C GLU A 212 -9.46 -19.23 -4.10
N ILE A 213 -9.46 -18.06 -4.78
CA ILE A 213 -8.77 -16.84 -4.32
C ILE A 213 -9.42 -16.25 -3.08
N ARG A 214 -10.75 -16.25 -3.00
CA ARG A 214 -11.56 -15.63 -1.93
C ARG A 214 -11.16 -14.19 -1.65
N PRO A 215 -11.22 -13.28 -2.66
CA PRO A 215 -10.78 -11.92 -2.50
C PRO A 215 -11.71 -11.14 -1.55
N GLY A 216 -11.12 -10.31 -0.68
CA GLY A 216 -11.86 -9.31 0.09
C GLY A 216 -11.91 -7.96 -0.62
N PHE A 217 -11.02 -7.75 -1.59
CA PHE A 217 -10.87 -6.52 -2.34
C PHE A 217 -10.61 -6.85 -3.81
N ALA A 218 -11.23 -6.10 -4.72
CA ALA A 218 -11.07 -6.28 -6.15
C ALA A 218 -10.74 -4.93 -6.81
N PHE A 219 -9.63 -4.87 -7.55
CA PHE A 219 -9.09 -3.68 -8.19
C PHE A 219 -8.99 -3.90 -9.70
N GLY A 220 -9.57 -3.04 -10.50
CA GLY A 220 -9.52 -3.14 -11.96
C GLY A 220 -10.36 -2.11 -12.67
N ALA A 221 -10.32 -2.13 -14.00
CA ALA A 221 -11.24 -1.38 -14.83
C ALA A 221 -12.58 -2.14 -14.99
N LEU A 222 -13.52 -1.55 -15.73
CA LEU A 222 -14.84 -2.13 -16.00
C LEU A 222 -15.15 -2.12 -17.49
N ALA A 223 -14.20 -2.54 -18.34
CA ALA A 223 -14.48 -2.67 -19.76
C ALA A 223 -15.54 -3.76 -20.02
N ALA A 224 -16.35 -3.57 -21.05
CA ALA A 224 -17.39 -4.52 -21.45
C ALA A 224 -16.78 -5.90 -21.73
N GLY A 225 -17.22 -6.92 -21.05
CA GLY A 225 -16.70 -8.28 -21.17
C GLY A 225 -16.18 -8.83 -19.86
N ALA A 226 -14.95 -9.35 -19.86
CA ALA A 226 -14.40 -10.07 -18.72
C ALA A 226 -14.30 -9.21 -17.46
N ASP A 227 -13.90 -7.94 -17.57
CA ASP A 227 -13.74 -7.06 -16.40
C ASP A 227 -15.06 -6.93 -15.62
N ILE A 228 -16.17 -6.62 -16.31
CA ILE A 228 -17.49 -6.52 -15.69
C ILE A 228 -17.91 -7.85 -15.08
N VAL A 229 -17.70 -8.97 -15.76
CA VAL A 229 -18.06 -10.30 -15.24
C VAL A 229 -17.27 -10.65 -14.00
N ILE A 230 -15.96 -10.38 -13.96
CA ILE A 230 -15.12 -10.61 -12.79
C ILE A 230 -15.57 -9.73 -11.62
N ALA A 231 -15.80 -8.44 -11.87
CA ALA A 231 -16.24 -7.50 -10.84
C ALA A 231 -17.57 -7.91 -10.22
N GLU A 232 -18.59 -8.27 -11.03
CA GLU A 232 -19.88 -8.75 -10.54
C GLU A 232 -19.75 -9.99 -9.66
N LEU A 233 -18.95 -10.98 -10.12
CA LEU A 233 -18.77 -12.23 -9.38
C LEU A 233 -17.96 -12.04 -8.10
N ALA A 234 -17.01 -11.10 -8.09
CA ALA A 234 -16.26 -10.74 -6.88
C ALA A 234 -17.13 -10.02 -5.86
N VAL A 235 -17.93 -9.03 -6.29
CA VAL A 235 -18.89 -8.31 -5.45
C VAL A 235 -19.95 -9.27 -4.88
N ALA A 236 -20.48 -10.20 -5.69
CA ALA A 236 -21.42 -11.20 -5.24
C ALA A 236 -20.84 -12.14 -4.15
N ARG A 237 -19.51 -12.22 -4.03
CA ARG A 237 -18.78 -12.95 -2.98
C ARG A 237 -18.37 -12.07 -1.80
N GLY A 238 -18.81 -10.81 -1.78
CA GLY A 238 -18.54 -9.86 -0.70
C GLY A 238 -17.23 -9.08 -0.82
N ALA A 239 -16.54 -9.14 -1.97
CA ALA A 239 -15.37 -8.30 -2.18
C ALA A 239 -15.75 -6.82 -2.35
N GLN A 240 -14.97 -5.93 -1.74
CA GLN A 240 -15.06 -4.48 -1.95
C GLN A 240 -14.45 -4.14 -3.31
N LEU A 241 -15.23 -3.48 -4.18
CA LEU A 241 -14.80 -3.11 -5.52
C LEU A 241 -14.17 -1.72 -5.53
N HIS A 242 -12.95 -1.64 -6.03
CA HIS A 242 -12.22 -0.40 -6.30
C HIS A 242 -11.98 -0.29 -7.80
N VAL A 243 -12.59 0.70 -8.42
CA VAL A 243 -12.54 0.90 -9.87
C VAL A 243 -11.43 1.87 -10.23
N VAL A 244 -10.61 1.51 -11.23
CA VAL A 244 -9.56 2.38 -11.77
C VAL A 244 -9.79 2.53 -13.28
N LEU A 245 -10.20 3.72 -13.70
CA LEU A 245 -10.51 4.01 -15.10
C LEU A 245 -9.37 4.81 -15.76
N PRO A 246 -8.94 4.42 -16.95
CA PRO A 246 -7.89 5.12 -17.70
C PRO A 246 -8.32 6.47 -18.30
N THR A 247 -9.60 6.83 -18.16
CA THR A 247 -10.19 8.11 -18.62
C THR A 247 -11.33 8.49 -17.68
N PRO A 248 -11.89 9.74 -17.78
CA PRO A 248 -13.12 10.09 -17.08
C PRO A 248 -14.26 9.10 -17.34
N ILE A 249 -15.14 8.95 -16.38
CA ILE A 249 -16.18 7.90 -16.36
C ILE A 249 -17.03 7.91 -17.64
N GLU A 250 -17.48 9.09 -18.06
CA GLU A 250 -18.35 9.25 -19.23
C GLU A 250 -17.66 8.79 -20.52
N LEU A 251 -16.40 9.17 -20.70
CA LEU A 251 -15.61 8.78 -21.88
C LEU A 251 -15.33 7.28 -21.86
N PHE A 252 -14.96 6.72 -20.71
CA PHE A 252 -14.75 5.27 -20.60
C PHE A 252 -16.03 4.48 -20.86
N ARG A 253 -17.16 4.94 -20.34
CA ARG A 253 -18.48 4.37 -20.56
C ARG A 253 -18.86 4.37 -22.05
N GLU A 254 -18.54 5.43 -22.78
CA GLU A 254 -18.80 5.51 -24.21
C GLU A 254 -17.89 4.58 -25.01
N GLU A 255 -16.57 4.70 -24.83
CA GLU A 255 -15.56 4.04 -25.68
C GLU A 255 -15.29 2.57 -25.30
N SER A 256 -15.49 2.18 -24.03
CA SER A 256 -15.13 0.85 -23.54
C SER A 256 -16.31 -0.01 -23.07
N VAL A 257 -17.52 0.57 -23.01
CA VAL A 257 -18.72 -0.15 -22.57
C VAL A 257 -19.83 -0.08 -23.61
N ALA A 258 -20.37 1.09 -23.91
CA ALA A 258 -21.51 1.26 -24.82
C ALA A 258 -21.19 0.81 -26.24
N ALA A 259 -19.95 0.98 -26.69
CA ALA A 259 -19.48 0.51 -28.00
C ALA A 259 -19.60 -0.99 -28.19
N PHE A 260 -19.76 -1.79 -27.12
CA PHE A 260 -19.86 -3.25 -27.14
C PHE A 260 -21.27 -3.81 -26.89
N GLY A 261 -22.27 -2.93 -26.83
CA GLY A 261 -23.69 -3.27 -26.68
C GLY A 261 -24.34 -2.70 -25.44
N GLY A 262 -25.61 -2.30 -25.57
CA GLY A 262 -26.33 -1.55 -24.55
C GLY A 262 -26.54 -2.30 -23.22
N HIS A 263 -26.58 -3.62 -23.24
CA HIS A 263 -26.74 -4.45 -22.02
C HIS A 263 -25.52 -4.35 -21.08
N TRP A 264 -24.34 -3.96 -21.54
CA TRP A 264 -23.17 -3.74 -20.70
C TRP A 264 -23.27 -2.44 -19.91
N VAL A 265 -23.98 -1.45 -20.44
CA VAL A 265 -24.13 -0.14 -19.82
C VAL A 265 -24.82 -0.22 -18.46
N ASP A 266 -25.94 -0.91 -18.37
CA ASP A 266 -26.67 -1.06 -17.11
C ASP A 266 -25.86 -1.83 -16.06
N ARG A 267 -25.01 -2.76 -16.50
CA ARG A 267 -24.11 -3.54 -15.61
C ARG A 267 -22.98 -2.69 -15.10
N PHE A 268 -22.37 -1.90 -15.98
CA PHE A 268 -21.33 -0.93 -15.64
C PHE A 268 -21.85 0.09 -14.63
N ASP A 269 -23.00 0.72 -14.92
CA ASP A 269 -23.58 1.76 -14.08
C ASP A 269 -23.85 1.24 -12.66
N ARG A 270 -24.39 0.02 -12.52
CA ARG A 270 -24.60 -0.63 -11.21
C ARG A 270 -23.29 -0.90 -10.45
N LEU A 271 -22.23 -1.30 -11.13
CA LEU A 271 -20.94 -1.53 -10.49
C LEU A 271 -20.29 -0.20 -10.06
N ILE A 272 -20.42 0.85 -10.86
CA ILE A 272 -19.97 2.21 -10.50
C ILE A 272 -20.71 2.73 -9.27
N GLU A 273 -22.05 2.59 -9.22
CA GLU A 273 -22.85 3.00 -8.07
C GLU A 273 -22.51 2.23 -6.80
N GLY A 274 -22.12 0.96 -6.91
CA GLY A 274 -21.79 0.09 -5.79
C GLY A 274 -20.30 0.04 -5.43
N ALA A 275 -19.44 0.73 -6.17
CA ALA A 275 -18.00 0.70 -5.91
C ALA A 275 -17.63 1.43 -4.61
N GLU A 276 -16.70 0.86 -3.84
CA GLU A 276 -16.15 1.49 -2.63
C GLU A 276 -15.33 2.76 -2.96
N ALA A 277 -14.59 2.72 -4.08
CA ALA A 277 -13.85 3.86 -4.59
C ALA A 277 -13.74 3.81 -6.11
N ILE A 278 -13.68 4.99 -6.72
CA ILE A 278 -13.48 5.16 -8.15
C ILE A 278 -12.34 6.15 -8.35
N GLU A 279 -11.28 5.68 -8.99
CA GLU A 279 -10.13 6.48 -9.41
C GLU A 279 -10.21 6.66 -10.94
N THR A 280 -10.09 7.89 -11.40
CA THR A 280 -9.97 8.19 -12.82
C THR A 280 -8.63 8.84 -13.08
N LEU A 281 -7.99 8.49 -14.19
CA LEU A 281 -6.81 9.26 -14.62
C LEU A 281 -7.25 10.68 -14.99
N PRO A 282 -6.41 11.70 -14.72
CA PRO A 282 -6.64 13.05 -15.20
C PRO A 282 -6.95 13.05 -16.69
N ASP A 283 -7.77 13.99 -17.14
CA ASP A 283 -8.12 14.09 -18.56
C ASP A 283 -6.88 14.20 -19.42
N VAL A 284 -6.65 13.12 -20.17
CA VAL A 284 -5.53 12.98 -21.11
C VAL A 284 -6.03 12.90 -22.55
N GLY A 285 -7.31 13.23 -22.79
CA GLY A 285 -7.99 13.12 -24.09
C GLY A 285 -8.45 11.70 -24.40
N PRO A 286 -8.52 11.30 -25.70
CA PRO A 286 -9.08 10.03 -26.11
C PRO A 286 -8.31 8.84 -25.51
N LEU A 287 -9.01 7.74 -25.32
CA LEU A 287 -8.44 6.51 -24.78
C LEU A 287 -7.21 6.05 -25.59
N SER A 288 -6.16 5.72 -24.89
CA SER A 288 -4.88 5.27 -25.46
C SER A 288 -4.37 4.01 -24.78
N GLU A 289 -3.51 3.27 -25.46
CA GLU A 289 -2.83 2.12 -24.85
C GLU A 289 -2.03 2.54 -23.60
N ALA A 290 -1.36 3.70 -23.68
CA ALA A 290 -0.61 4.26 -22.56
C ALA A 290 -1.50 4.55 -21.33
N ALA A 291 -2.72 5.04 -21.54
CA ALA A 291 -3.67 5.30 -20.45
C ALA A 291 -4.19 3.98 -19.84
N ILE A 292 -4.49 3.00 -20.68
CA ILE A 292 -4.92 1.67 -20.22
C ILE A 292 -3.83 1.02 -19.36
N VAL A 293 -2.58 1.03 -19.81
CA VAL A 293 -1.46 0.44 -19.07
C VAL A 293 -1.19 1.21 -17.78
N LEU A 294 -1.29 2.55 -17.77
CA LEU A 294 -1.15 3.33 -16.54
C LEU A 294 -2.26 3.01 -15.54
N GLY A 295 -3.51 2.88 -15.99
CA GLY A 295 -4.62 2.44 -15.15
C GLY A 295 -4.41 1.04 -14.57
N GLU A 296 -3.86 0.12 -15.37
CA GLU A 296 -3.48 -1.23 -14.93
C GLU A 296 -2.37 -1.18 -13.86
N GLU A 297 -1.33 -0.39 -14.07
CA GLU A 297 -0.24 -0.21 -13.10
C GLU A 297 -0.73 0.37 -11.76
N ILE A 298 -1.63 1.35 -11.80
CA ILE A 298 -2.25 1.94 -10.60
C ILE A 298 -3.11 0.90 -9.89
N SER A 299 -3.94 0.17 -10.62
CA SER A 299 -4.79 -0.89 -10.08
C SER A 299 -3.99 -2.00 -9.40
N MET A 300 -2.91 -2.47 -10.05
CA MET A 300 -1.94 -3.41 -9.47
C MET A 300 -1.27 -2.84 -8.22
N GLY A 301 -0.87 -1.56 -8.27
CA GLY A 301 -0.27 -0.87 -7.13
C GLY A 301 -1.21 -0.75 -5.93
N LEU A 302 -2.50 -0.48 -6.16
CA LEU A 302 -3.53 -0.46 -5.12
C LEU A 302 -3.68 -1.85 -4.48
N ALA A 303 -3.76 -2.91 -5.29
CA ALA A 303 -3.85 -4.27 -4.81
C ALA A 303 -2.62 -4.65 -3.95
N LEU A 304 -1.41 -4.31 -4.39
CA LEU A 304 -0.16 -4.52 -3.65
C LEU A 304 -0.12 -3.73 -2.34
N ARG A 305 -0.49 -2.45 -2.38
CA ARG A 305 -0.53 -1.58 -1.20
C ARG A 305 -1.54 -2.10 -0.17
N ARG A 306 -2.75 -2.52 -0.62
CA ARG A 306 -3.77 -3.07 0.27
C ARG A 306 -3.33 -4.39 0.88
N ALA A 307 -2.79 -5.30 0.08
CA ALA A 307 -2.25 -6.57 0.56
C ALA A 307 -1.15 -6.36 1.62
N ARG A 308 -0.19 -5.45 1.37
CA ARG A 308 0.84 -5.10 2.34
C ARG A 308 0.25 -4.51 3.62
N SER A 309 -0.72 -3.61 3.52
CA SER A 309 -1.36 -2.99 4.68
C SER A 309 -2.09 -3.99 5.57
N LEU A 310 -2.62 -5.04 4.97
CA LEU A 310 -3.34 -6.13 5.65
C LEU A 310 -2.48 -7.36 5.97
N ALA A 311 -1.17 -7.33 5.69
CA ALA A 311 -0.30 -8.50 5.81
C ALA A 311 -0.85 -9.73 5.06
N SER A 312 -1.55 -9.49 3.95
CA SER A 312 -2.24 -10.44 3.09
C SER A 312 -1.49 -10.61 1.76
N GLU A 313 -2.13 -11.22 0.78
CA GLU A 313 -1.57 -11.49 -0.54
C GLU A 313 -2.24 -10.64 -1.62
N ALA A 314 -1.45 -10.21 -2.61
CA ALA A 314 -1.95 -9.65 -3.85
C ALA A 314 -1.93 -10.74 -4.92
N ILE A 315 -3.06 -10.91 -5.62
CA ILE A 315 -3.24 -11.93 -6.66
C ILE A 315 -3.78 -11.26 -7.91
N ALA A 316 -3.27 -11.62 -9.10
CA ALA A 316 -3.82 -11.17 -10.36
C ALA A 316 -4.70 -12.26 -10.98
N LEU A 317 -5.92 -11.91 -11.41
CA LEU A 317 -6.80 -12.76 -12.23
C LEU A 317 -6.94 -12.15 -13.61
N ARG A 318 -6.63 -12.92 -14.62
CA ARG A 318 -6.67 -12.45 -16.01
C ARG A 318 -7.42 -13.40 -16.92
N VAL A 319 -8.35 -12.84 -17.70
CA VAL A 319 -8.99 -13.55 -18.81
C VAL A 319 -8.34 -13.09 -20.10
N ARG A 320 -7.69 -13.99 -20.84
CA ARG A 320 -6.92 -13.67 -22.05
C ARG A 320 -7.04 -14.72 -23.14
N ARG A 321 -6.68 -14.37 -24.36
CA ARG A 321 -6.48 -15.35 -25.44
C ARG A 321 -5.11 -15.99 -25.31
N SER A 322 -4.98 -17.20 -25.81
CA SER A 322 -3.68 -17.91 -25.84
C SER A 322 -2.60 -17.17 -26.66
N THR A 323 -3.00 -16.33 -27.61
CA THR A 323 -2.12 -15.58 -28.52
C THR A 323 -1.80 -14.16 -28.01
N ASP A 324 -2.45 -13.67 -26.95
CA ASP A 324 -2.23 -12.32 -26.47
C ASP A 324 -0.87 -12.22 -25.79
N PRO A 325 -0.03 -11.24 -26.16
CA PRO A 325 1.22 -11.00 -25.46
C PRO A 325 0.94 -10.49 -24.03
N ALA A 326 1.85 -10.78 -23.12
CA ALA A 326 1.79 -10.18 -21.79
C ALA A 326 2.03 -8.66 -21.88
N SER A 327 1.21 -7.87 -21.15
CA SER A 327 1.45 -6.43 -20.98
C SER A 327 2.77 -6.17 -20.24
N VAL A 328 3.24 -4.92 -20.24
CA VAL A 328 4.45 -4.55 -19.46
C VAL A 328 4.21 -4.81 -17.98
N SER A 329 3.09 -4.35 -17.45
CA SER A 329 2.69 -4.50 -16.05
C SER A 329 2.60 -5.95 -15.63
N GLU A 330 2.02 -6.81 -16.49
CA GLU A 330 1.91 -8.24 -16.26
C GLU A 330 3.29 -8.92 -16.24
N ARG A 331 4.21 -8.55 -17.11
CA ARG A 331 5.57 -9.08 -17.07
C ARG A 331 6.25 -8.74 -15.75
N VAL A 332 6.17 -7.48 -15.31
CA VAL A 332 6.73 -7.05 -14.00
C VAL A 332 6.09 -7.82 -12.85
N TRP A 333 4.75 -8.01 -12.87
CA TRP A 333 4.05 -8.80 -11.86
C TRP A 333 4.61 -10.23 -11.75
N ARG A 334 4.79 -10.90 -12.89
CA ARG A 334 5.32 -12.27 -12.97
C ARG A 334 6.80 -12.37 -12.60
N GLU A 335 7.62 -11.42 -13.06
CA GLU A 335 9.05 -11.35 -12.72
C GLU A 335 9.28 -11.19 -11.21
N ARG A 336 8.36 -10.55 -10.51
CA ARG A 336 8.34 -10.45 -9.04
C ARG A 336 7.88 -11.72 -8.33
N GLY A 337 7.48 -12.75 -9.05
CA GLY A 337 6.97 -14.01 -8.48
C GLY A 337 5.61 -13.86 -7.78
N LEU A 338 4.84 -12.83 -8.12
CA LEU A 338 3.52 -12.60 -7.51
C LEU A 338 2.49 -13.60 -8.05
N ALA A 339 1.57 -14.02 -7.18
CA ALA A 339 0.52 -14.99 -7.53
C ALA A 339 -0.39 -14.47 -8.65
N HIS A 340 -0.71 -15.34 -9.62
CA HIS A 340 -1.59 -15.01 -10.73
C HIS A 340 -2.37 -16.23 -11.20
N HIS A 341 -3.58 -15.98 -11.69
CA HIS A 341 -4.46 -16.95 -12.33
C HIS A 341 -4.79 -16.48 -13.76
N ASP A 342 -4.50 -17.32 -14.76
CA ASP A 342 -4.84 -17.05 -16.15
C ASP A 342 -5.98 -17.95 -16.58
N ILE A 343 -7.08 -17.36 -17.01
CA ILE A 343 -8.17 -18.05 -17.72
C ILE A 343 -7.95 -17.83 -19.20
N VAL A 344 -7.55 -18.89 -19.89
CA VAL A 344 -7.29 -18.85 -21.33
C VAL A 344 -8.55 -19.22 -22.09
N VAL A 345 -9.03 -18.30 -22.92
CA VAL A 345 -10.22 -18.51 -23.74
C VAL A 345 -9.86 -18.76 -25.20
N PRO A 346 -10.67 -19.52 -25.93
CA PRO A 346 -10.55 -19.63 -27.39
C PRO A 346 -10.71 -18.26 -28.05
N ARG A 347 -10.42 -18.18 -29.35
CA ARG A 347 -10.55 -16.94 -30.13
C ARG A 347 -11.90 -16.25 -29.89
N SER A 348 -11.85 -15.01 -29.38
CA SER A 348 -12.98 -14.07 -29.43
C SER A 348 -12.77 -13.12 -30.62
N GLU A 349 -13.80 -12.88 -31.43
CA GLU A 349 -13.74 -12.01 -32.61
C GLU A 349 -14.00 -10.54 -32.29
N ALA A 350 -14.44 -10.23 -31.07
CA ALA A 350 -14.75 -8.85 -30.71
C ALA A 350 -13.49 -8.00 -30.70
N ARG A 351 -13.48 -6.93 -31.48
CA ARG A 351 -12.44 -5.92 -31.59
C ARG A 351 -13.04 -4.56 -31.35
N ARG A 352 -12.21 -3.60 -30.92
CA ARG A 352 -12.58 -2.19 -30.96
C ARG A 352 -12.71 -1.74 -32.42
N ASP A 353 -13.76 -1.00 -32.71
CA ASP A 353 -13.97 -0.43 -34.05
C ASP A 353 -13.03 0.72 -34.38
N HIS A 354 -12.48 1.37 -33.30
CA HIS A 354 -11.57 2.50 -33.45
C HIS A 354 -10.17 2.17 -32.89
N PRO A 355 -9.10 2.58 -33.58
CA PRO A 355 -7.74 2.43 -33.08
C PRO A 355 -7.53 3.31 -31.85
N LEU A 356 -6.79 2.81 -30.85
CA LEU A 356 -6.38 3.58 -29.70
C LEU A 356 -5.43 4.71 -30.10
N ALA A 357 -5.51 5.84 -29.41
CA ALA A 357 -4.62 6.97 -29.62
C ALA A 357 -3.17 6.59 -29.32
N GLN A 358 -2.24 7.03 -30.15
CA GLN A 358 -0.81 6.82 -29.97
C GLN A 358 -0.27 7.82 -28.95
N ARG A 359 0.09 7.35 -27.78
CA ARG A 359 0.63 8.13 -26.68
C ARG A 359 1.70 7.34 -25.92
N SER A 360 2.55 8.01 -25.16
CA SER A 360 3.54 7.41 -24.28
C SER A 360 3.25 7.73 -22.81
N ARG A 361 3.89 7.02 -21.92
CA ARG A 361 3.93 7.34 -20.48
C ARG A 361 5.26 8.00 -20.18
N CYS A 362 5.28 8.91 -19.20
CA CYS A 362 6.47 9.62 -18.80
C CYS A 362 6.47 9.87 -17.30
N ALA A 363 7.57 9.54 -16.64
CA ALA A 363 7.88 9.99 -15.31
C ALA A 363 8.54 11.38 -15.39
N ILE A 364 8.04 12.31 -14.60
CA ILE A 364 8.44 13.71 -14.58
C ILE A 364 9.06 14.01 -13.23
N LEU A 365 10.35 14.36 -13.23
CA LEU A 365 11.05 14.77 -12.02
C LEU A 365 11.29 16.28 -12.06
N ALA A 366 10.88 16.96 -10.99
CA ALA A 366 11.29 18.32 -10.68
C ALA A 366 12.23 18.32 -9.48
N LEU A 367 13.21 19.19 -9.49
CA LEU A 367 14.23 19.31 -8.47
C LEU A 367 14.18 20.70 -7.84
N ALA A 368 14.30 20.80 -6.52
CA ALA A 368 14.39 22.10 -5.84
C ALA A 368 15.77 22.75 -6.05
N ALA A 369 16.82 21.96 -6.24
CA ALA A 369 18.16 22.42 -6.59
C ALA A 369 18.68 21.66 -7.82
N PRO A 370 19.61 22.24 -8.62
CA PRO A 370 20.16 21.57 -9.80
C PRO A 370 20.73 20.20 -9.48
N ALA A 371 20.54 19.24 -10.40
CA ALA A 371 21.19 17.94 -10.30
C ALA A 371 22.72 18.08 -10.39
N PRO A 372 23.50 17.20 -9.74
CA PRO A 372 24.94 17.13 -9.91
C PRO A 372 25.32 16.94 -11.38
N ALA A 373 26.29 17.71 -11.87
CA ALA A 373 26.68 17.71 -13.30
C ALA A 373 27.23 16.35 -13.77
N ASP A 374 27.85 15.59 -12.86
CA ASP A 374 28.53 14.33 -13.16
C ASP A 374 27.59 13.10 -13.04
N LEU A 375 26.31 13.30 -12.73
CA LEU A 375 25.38 12.19 -12.55
C LEU A 375 24.97 11.63 -13.93
N PRO A 376 25.17 10.33 -14.20
CA PRO A 376 24.76 9.73 -15.45
C PRO A 376 23.23 9.70 -15.56
N LEU A 377 22.72 10.22 -16.66
CA LEU A 377 21.28 10.15 -16.94
C LEU A 377 20.92 8.79 -17.56
N PRO A 378 19.79 8.17 -17.18
CA PRO A 378 19.37 6.91 -17.77
C PRO A 378 19.00 7.08 -19.25
N PRO A 379 19.01 5.98 -20.03
CA PRO A 379 18.51 6.00 -21.41
C PRO A 379 17.07 6.52 -21.47
N GLY A 380 16.76 7.34 -22.46
CA GLY A 380 15.43 7.95 -22.62
C GLY A 380 15.17 9.14 -21.67
N CYS A 381 16.13 9.54 -20.84
CA CYS A 381 16.01 10.75 -20.03
C CYS A 381 16.24 12.00 -20.90
N ALA A 382 15.32 12.95 -20.84
CA ALA A 382 15.42 14.24 -21.51
C ALA A 382 15.15 15.38 -20.55
N THR A 383 16.00 16.40 -20.58
CA THR A 383 15.73 17.67 -19.90
C THR A 383 14.80 18.51 -20.79
N ARG A 384 13.72 18.97 -20.22
CA ARG A 384 12.72 19.82 -20.91
C ARG A 384 12.39 21.06 -20.09
N THR A 385 12.01 22.13 -20.78
CA THR A 385 11.46 23.32 -20.14
C THR A 385 10.00 23.46 -20.55
N VAL A 386 9.11 23.38 -19.58
CA VAL A 386 7.65 23.46 -19.74
C VAL A 386 7.14 24.60 -18.87
N ALA A 387 6.42 25.55 -19.46
CA ALA A 387 5.92 26.74 -18.76
C ALA A 387 7.01 27.49 -17.96
N GLY A 388 8.25 27.52 -18.47
CA GLY A 388 9.39 28.19 -17.81
C GLY A 388 10.06 27.36 -16.70
N GLN A 389 9.61 26.15 -16.44
CA GLN A 389 10.15 25.25 -15.41
C GLN A 389 10.96 24.13 -16.06
N THR A 390 12.12 23.81 -15.50
CA THR A 390 12.98 22.73 -15.99
C THR A 390 12.63 21.44 -15.27
N ILE A 391 12.36 20.40 -16.06
CA ILE A 391 12.01 19.06 -15.60
C ILE A 391 12.88 18.00 -16.30
N LEU A 392 13.03 16.85 -15.67
CA LEU A 392 13.57 15.63 -16.28
C LEU A 392 12.41 14.71 -16.65
N CYS A 393 12.36 14.28 -17.89
CA CYS A 393 11.38 13.33 -18.41
C CYS A 393 12.06 11.99 -18.63
N ILE A 394 11.52 10.92 -18.08
CA ILE A 394 12.08 9.56 -18.15
C ILE A 394 10.96 8.59 -18.55
N ASP A 395 11.23 7.76 -19.57
CA ASP A 395 10.22 6.84 -20.09
C ASP A 395 9.89 5.70 -19.11
N ALA A 396 10.88 5.21 -18.38
CA ALA A 396 10.72 4.12 -17.41
C ALA A 396 10.64 4.66 -15.98
N LEU A 397 9.54 4.34 -15.28
CA LEU A 397 9.32 4.80 -13.91
C LEU A 397 10.38 4.29 -12.93
N GLY A 398 10.83 3.04 -13.07
CA GLY A 398 11.89 2.47 -12.24
C GLY A 398 13.22 3.23 -12.36
N ASP A 399 13.58 3.65 -13.56
CA ASP A 399 14.77 4.45 -13.82
C ASP A 399 14.64 5.86 -13.23
N ALA A 400 13.44 6.44 -13.28
CA ALA A 400 13.17 7.74 -12.68
C ALA A 400 13.34 7.70 -11.15
N VAL A 401 12.83 6.65 -10.49
CA VAL A 401 13.02 6.46 -9.04
C VAL A 401 14.51 6.26 -8.70
N THR A 402 15.21 5.46 -9.48
CA THR A 402 16.65 5.23 -9.29
C THR A 402 17.44 6.53 -9.43
N LEU A 403 17.19 7.30 -10.50
CA LEU A 403 17.83 8.61 -10.72
C LEU A 403 17.53 9.58 -9.57
N ALA A 404 16.27 9.64 -9.11
CA ALA A 404 15.89 10.49 -7.99
C ALA A 404 16.67 10.15 -6.70
N LEU A 405 16.83 8.85 -6.42
CA LEU A 405 17.64 8.39 -5.29
C LEU A 405 19.12 8.71 -5.43
N ASP A 406 19.69 8.59 -6.63
CA ASP A 406 21.09 8.92 -6.89
C ASP A 406 21.34 10.42 -6.74
N ILE A 407 20.38 11.26 -7.19
CA ILE A 407 20.44 12.71 -6.94
C ILE A 407 20.44 13.01 -5.44
N LEU A 408 19.56 12.38 -4.66
CA LEU A 408 19.51 12.59 -3.20
C LEU A 408 20.78 12.10 -2.48
N ARG A 409 21.40 11.00 -2.93
CA ARG A 409 22.67 10.51 -2.39
C ARG A 409 23.81 11.48 -2.67
N ALA A 410 23.85 12.05 -3.86
CA ALA A 410 24.88 13.01 -4.26
C ALA A 410 24.61 14.42 -3.70
N SER A 411 23.37 14.77 -3.44
CA SER A 411 22.92 16.07 -2.90
C SER A 411 21.86 15.86 -1.83
N PRO A 412 22.24 15.52 -0.59
CA PRO A 412 21.29 15.12 0.46
C PRO A 412 20.26 16.19 0.85
N ASP A 413 20.58 17.48 0.63
CA ASP A 413 19.63 18.58 0.92
C ASP A 413 18.61 18.81 -0.19
N ASN A 414 18.72 18.09 -1.31
CA ASN A 414 17.77 18.23 -2.41
C ASN A 414 16.37 17.71 -2.05
N GLN A 415 15.39 18.20 -2.75
CA GLN A 415 13.97 17.87 -2.63
C GLN A 415 13.47 17.54 -4.03
N ILE A 416 12.78 16.43 -4.18
CA ILE A 416 12.35 15.93 -5.48
C ILE A 416 10.86 15.73 -5.51
N GLY A 417 10.22 16.26 -6.57
CA GLY A 417 8.84 15.97 -6.93
C GLY A 417 8.79 15.02 -8.11
N LEU A 418 7.98 13.97 -7.99
CA LEU A 418 7.74 12.98 -9.02
C LEU A 418 6.26 12.95 -9.39
N ASP A 419 5.97 13.13 -10.67
CA ASP A 419 4.66 12.85 -11.25
C ASP A 419 4.80 11.80 -12.36
N TYR A 420 3.76 11.01 -12.62
CA TYR A 420 3.78 9.95 -13.63
C TYR A 420 2.49 9.98 -14.41
N ARG A 421 2.57 10.30 -15.69
CA ARG A 421 1.40 10.55 -16.53
C ARG A 421 1.54 10.03 -17.96
N VAL A 422 0.43 10.02 -18.63
CA VAL A 422 0.38 9.87 -20.08
C VAL A 422 0.77 11.20 -20.72
N ALA A 423 1.80 11.15 -21.57
CA ALA A 423 2.22 12.30 -22.38
C ALA A 423 1.24 12.57 -23.52
N GLY A 424 1.16 13.80 -23.96
CA GLY A 424 0.41 14.20 -25.15
C GLY A 424 0.97 13.60 -26.45
N PRO A 425 0.34 13.92 -27.60
CA PRO A 425 0.88 13.54 -28.90
C PRO A 425 2.30 14.06 -29.10
N GLY A 426 3.20 13.22 -29.68
CA GLY A 426 4.60 13.59 -29.87
C GLY A 426 5.43 13.66 -28.57
N ALA A 427 4.99 12.97 -27.50
CA ALA A 427 5.58 13.01 -26.17
C ALA A 427 5.59 14.41 -25.54
N ASP A 428 4.59 15.22 -25.85
CA ASP A 428 4.37 16.53 -25.25
C ASP A 428 3.95 16.38 -23.76
N ILE A 429 4.59 17.15 -22.89
CA ILE A 429 4.31 17.12 -21.45
C ILE A 429 3.32 18.24 -21.12
N PRO A 430 2.14 17.92 -20.55
CA PRO A 430 1.19 18.94 -20.12
C PRO A 430 1.82 19.92 -19.12
N ALA A 431 1.53 21.21 -19.27
CA ALA A 431 2.06 22.24 -18.35
C ALA A 431 1.68 21.95 -16.88
N GLU A 432 0.45 21.46 -16.67
CA GLU A 432 -0.03 21.04 -15.36
C GLU A 432 0.81 19.92 -14.72
N ALA A 433 1.30 18.96 -15.50
CA ALA A 433 2.14 17.88 -15.00
C ALA A 433 3.52 18.38 -14.54
N ALA A 434 4.12 19.32 -15.29
CA ALA A 434 5.36 19.97 -14.88
C ALA A 434 5.16 20.84 -13.63
N GLU A 435 4.05 21.56 -13.55
CA GLU A 435 3.70 22.37 -12.37
C GLU A 435 3.46 21.47 -11.14
N THR A 436 2.73 20.37 -11.28
CA THR A 436 2.53 19.39 -10.22
C THR A 436 3.86 18.88 -9.68
N ALA A 437 4.77 18.45 -10.54
CA ALA A 437 6.10 17.96 -10.11
C ALA A 437 6.90 19.04 -9.35
N HIS A 438 6.84 20.31 -9.78
CA HIS A 438 7.48 21.40 -9.07
C HIS A 438 6.84 21.73 -7.72
N LEU A 439 5.50 21.69 -7.63
CA LEU A 439 4.79 21.88 -6.36
C LEU A 439 5.16 20.78 -5.37
N LEU A 440 5.25 19.52 -5.83
CA LEU A 440 5.72 18.39 -5.04
C LEU A 440 7.17 18.60 -4.55
N ALA A 441 8.10 19.00 -5.43
CA ALA A 441 9.49 19.26 -5.07
C ALA A 441 9.61 20.35 -3.99
N ARG A 442 8.84 21.44 -4.12
CA ARG A 442 8.86 22.55 -3.14
C ARG A 442 8.25 22.19 -1.80
N ALA A 443 7.29 21.27 -1.77
CA ALA A 443 6.62 20.81 -0.56
C ALA A 443 7.36 19.66 0.14
N ALA A 444 8.21 18.94 -0.59
CA ALA A 444 8.97 17.81 -0.06
C ALA A 444 9.94 18.26 1.06
N PRO A 445 10.08 17.50 2.14
CA PRO A 445 11.17 17.70 3.10
C PRO A 445 12.55 17.49 2.42
N PRO A 446 13.65 18.10 2.95
CA PRO A 446 14.99 17.76 2.52
C PRO A 446 15.24 16.24 2.56
N SER A 447 16.07 15.74 1.66
CA SER A 447 16.40 14.31 1.53
C SER A 447 15.19 13.42 1.25
N SER A 448 14.19 13.92 0.51
CA SER A 448 12.99 13.12 0.23
C SER A 448 12.46 13.30 -1.19
N ILE A 449 11.69 12.32 -1.62
CA ILE A 449 10.91 12.36 -2.86
C ILE A 449 9.44 12.43 -2.47
N PHE A 450 8.74 13.44 -2.96
CA PHE A 450 7.28 13.48 -2.97
C PHE A 450 6.77 13.00 -4.33
N ALA A 451 5.85 12.04 -4.32
CA ALA A 451 5.21 11.54 -5.52
C ALA A 451 3.70 11.78 -5.48
N ALA A 452 3.13 12.23 -6.60
CA ALA A 452 1.69 12.25 -6.80
C ALA A 452 1.13 10.82 -6.73
N CYS A 453 -0.15 10.69 -6.34
CA CYS A 453 -0.79 9.39 -6.08
C CYS A 453 -0.65 8.39 -7.24
N PRO A 454 -0.89 8.73 -8.53
CA PRO A 454 -0.72 7.79 -9.62
C PRO A 454 0.70 7.22 -9.71
N GLY A 455 1.72 8.10 -9.62
CA GLY A 455 3.13 7.68 -9.63
C GLY A 455 3.50 6.80 -8.46
N ALA A 456 3.08 7.19 -7.24
CA ALA A 456 3.35 6.43 -6.03
C ALA A 456 2.72 5.02 -6.06
N LEU A 457 1.55 4.86 -6.68
CA LEU A 457 0.90 3.56 -6.84
C LEU A 457 1.60 2.70 -7.89
N ALA A 458 1.96 3.27 -9.04
CA ALA A 458 2.72 2.55 -10.06
C ALA A 458 4.11 2.10 -9.54
N ILE A 459 4.75 2.87 -8.66
CA ILE A 459 6.02 2.52 -8.01
C ILE A 459 5.88 1.24 -7.17
N GLU A 460 4.75 0.99 -6.54
CA GLU A 460 4.51 -0.26 -5.80
C GLU A 460 4.73 -1.51 -6.67
N LEU A 461 4.43 -1.40 -7.97
CA LEU A 461 4.67 -2.47 -8.93
C LEU A 461 6.13 -2.51 -9.40
N HIS A 462 6.69 -1.36 -9.79
CA HIS A 462 7.98 -1.27 -10.48
C HIS A 462 9.21 -1.24 -9.58
N ALA A 463 9.07 -0.81 -8.32
CA ALA A 463 10.16 -0.70 -7.37
C ALA A 463 9.78 -1.26 -5.99
N PRO A 464 9.67 -2.59 -5.84
CA PRO A 464 9.16 -3.25 -4.63
C PRO A 464 9.97 -2.93 -3.37
N ASP A 465 11.26 -2.68 -3.52
CA ASP A 465 12.16 -2.33 -2.41
C ASP A 465 12.04 -0.86 -1.97
N ARG A 466 11.15 -0.10 -2.63
CA ARG A 466 10.95 1.32 -2.42
C ARG A 466 9.51 1.60 -2.00
N THR A 467 9.29 1.68 -0.70
CA THR A 467 7.96 1.96 -0.17
C THR A 467 7.76 3.46 -0.07
N PHE A 468 6.83 3.99 -0.87
CA PHE A 468 6.31 5.35 -0.72
C PHE A 468 5.15 5.34 0.25
N GLU A 469 5.31 6.05 1.36
CA GLU A 469 4.32 6.12 2.43
C GLU A 469 3.40 7.33 2.22
N ALA A 470 2.11 7.20 2.53
CA ALA A 470 1.18 8.32 2.42
C ALA A 470 1.61 9.47 3.33
N ALA A 471 1.83 10.65 2.76
CA ALA A 471 2.30 11.83 3.48
C ALA A 471 1.23 12.94 3.66
N GLY A 472 -0.02 12.62 3.33
CA GLY A 472 -1.15 13.55 3.39
C GLY A 472 -1.42 14.19 2.03
N GLU A 473 -1.85 15.44 2.03
CA GLU A 473 -2.19 16.20 0.84
C GLU A 473 -1.46 17.54 0.85
N ILE A 474 -1.12 18.03 -0.32
CA ILE A 474 -0.66 19.42 -0.50
C ILE A 474 -1.79 20.22 -1.13
N VAL A 475 -2.11 21.35 -0.51
CA VAL A 475 -3.10 22.31 -1.06
C VAL A 475 -2.41 23.12 -2.13
N THR A 476 -2.94 23.11 -3.34
CA THR A 476 -2.36 23.81 -4.49
C THR A 476 -3.43 24.61 -5.26
N PRO A 477 -3.03 25.54 -6.11
CA PRO A 477 -3.98 26.21 -7.02
C PRO A 477 -4.68 25.24 -7.98
N LEU A 478 -4.13 24.06 -8.20
CA LEU A 478 -4.70 22.99 -9.04
C LEU A 478 -5.67 22.07 -8.28
N GLY A 479 -5.85 22.30 -6.96
CA GLY A 479 -6.60 21.46 -6.04
C GLY A 479 -5.70 20.77 -5.03
N ASP A 480 -6.31 19.96 -4.17
CA ASP A 480 -5.61 19.18 -3.17
C ASP A 480 -5.00 17.93 -3.84
N ILE A 481 -3.68 17.79 -3.74
CA ILE A 481 -2.95 16.69 -4.36
C ILE A 481 -2.53 15.70 -3.26
N PRO A 482 -3.08 14.47 -3.23
CA PRO A 482 -2.61 13.42 -2.35
C PRO A 482 -1.15 13.05 -2.67
N VAL A 483 -0.31 13.01 -1.64
CA VAL A 483 1.12 12.74 -1.80
C VAL A 483 1.56 11.51 -1.02
N SER A 484 2.50 10.80 -1.62
CA SER A 484 3.29 9.79 -0.95
C SER A 484 4.75 10.22 -0.91
N MET A 485 5.46 9.87 0.17
CA MET A 485 6.84 10.26 0.43
C MET A 485 7.76 9.05 0.50
N PHE A 486 8.92 9.18 -0.07
CA PHE A 486 10.07 8.31 0.18
C PHE A 486 11.19 9.13 0.83
N PRO A 487 11.48 8.94 2.12
CA PRO A 487 12.63 9.57 2.75
C PRO A 487 13.90 8.79 2.39
N LEU A 488 14.96 9.47 1.97
CA LEU A 488 16.28 8.86 2.00
C LEU A 488 16.69 8.76 3.46
N ALA A 489 16.75 7.55 4.01
CA ALA A 489 17.30 7.36 5.34
C ALA A 489 18.70 8.00 5.35
N ALA A 490 18.96 8.91 6.29
CA ALA A 490 20.30 9.42 6.50
C ALA A 490 21.20 8.19 6.65
N ALA A 491 22.14 8.04 5.71
CA ALA A 491 23.15 7.01 5.81
C ALA A 491 23.91 7.25 7.11
N GLY A 492 23.60 6.43 8.14
CA GLY A 492 24.33 6.41 9.39
C GLY A 492 25.61 5.59 9.22
#